data_8149ae6d041a4a9946add8cdfe70485f
#
_entry.id   8149ae6d041a4a9946add8cdfe70485f
#
_cell.length_a   1.000
_cell.length_b   1.000
_cell.length_c   1.000
_cell.angle_alpha   90.00
_cell.angle_beta   90.00
_cell.angle_gamma   90.00
#
_symmetry.space_group_name_H-M   'P 1'
#
loop_
_entity.id
_entity.type
_entity.pdbx_description
1 polymer ?
#
loop_
_entity_poly.entity_id
_entity_poly.type
_entity_poly.pdbx_seq_one_letter_code
_entity_poly.pdbx_strand_id
1 'polypeptide(L)'
;MGDQLETWRRAFVEGEWTPWIIVGIAAFLRFLLLAIKPPHFDEGINGWFVDQIVKTGFYNYDPTNYHGPLHFYVLLLSQTLLGRNLWALRLPVVLVSIASVWLTLKFEPFVGRTISRIAALVMAVSPAFVFYGRYSIHEVWILFFTMLFFFGLFGLWKFGTAKYLWCAGIGLAGMILSKETYILHVACALIAIPVLWISNFIIEKASSFVLTTKRRRGIKLYLCRIIAGVGEPLSDLENTPQTWTYLDLAVVIGTSIALIVAFYSGFFFHWTGVRDLFEAFKPWFKTGSEGHGHEKSWYYWLALISHYELPVLAGLLMCMFALRFKTATLRYLAIYGVGTLIAYTIVKYKTPWCIISFIWPFLFTFGAMTTIAPLRFRGVTYRWFALVLFGLIGYTVFYVVNNNWSATWDHVWPYWLIVGIGLLLVVLIDRKLTEIVAALLILWSFGHCIWLNYFRCTTDTEPYVYVQTYNDIFRFTDPILRLAHADPRAYQLVGHIIRASPYPLPWTLGEFGRVGYYEKDNMPEPLDADFLLVQQDKIQTVESKLHDSYYTVPVTIRPYQDPSKAYFSAKFFRSFFPGKWPDFTGAPLQPSPSPTPNQ
;
A
#
# COMPACT_ATOMS: atom_id res chain seq x y z
N MET A 1 8.67 37.15 -12.55
CA MET A 1 8.02 35.98 -11.91
C MET A 1 7.14 35.18 -12.88
N GLY A 2 6.29 35.79 -13.74
CA GLY A 2 5.48 35.08 -14.73
C GLY A 2 6.30 34.30 -15.77
N ASP A 3 7.31 34.91 -16.36
CA ASP A 3 8.15 34.29 -17.38
C ASP A 3 9.06 33.19 -16.82
N GLN A 4 9.51 33.32 -15.59
CA GLN A 4 10.28 32.27 -14.92
C GLN A 4 9.43 31.03 -14.63
N LEU A 5 8.19 31.19 -14.16
CA LEU A 5 7.27 30.06 -13.95
C LEU A 5 6.96 29.33 -15.26
N GLU A 6 6.79 30.06 -16.36
CA GLU A 6 6.58 29.43 -17.66
C GLU A 6 7.81 28.67 -18.16
N THR A 7 9.00 29.23 -17.94
CA THR A 7 10.26 28.55 -18.25
C THR A 7 10.44 27.26 -17.44
N TRP A 8 10.19 27.29 -16.13
CA TRP A 8 10.24 26.10 -15.28
C TRP A 8 9.21 25.05 -15.70
N ARG A 9 7.98 25.48 -16.02
CA ARG A 9 6.93 24.58 -16.52
C ARG A 9 7.36 23.90 -17.83
N ARG A 10 7.90 24.65 -18.79
CA ARG A 10 8.41 24.09 -20.05
C ARG A 10 9.54 23.11 -19.79
N ALA A 11 10.52 23.47 -18.97
CA ALA A 11 11.62 22.57 -18.61
C ALA A 11 11.12 21.27 -17.98
N PHE A 12 10.11 21.34 -17.10
CA PHE A 12 9.51 20.14 -16.50
C PHE A 12 8.70 19.33 -17.52
N VAL A 13 7.86 19.97 -18.36
CA VAL A 13 6.97 19.27 -19.29
C VAL A 13 7.72 18.77 -20.54
N GLU A 14 8.72 19.51 -21.04
CA GLU A 14 9.41 19.20 -22.30
C GLU A 14 10.79 18.56 -22.07
N GLY A 15 11.37 18.73 -20.88
CA GLY A 15 12.71 18.24 -20.56
C GLY A 15 12.85 16.72 -20.74
N GLU A 16 13.84 16.29 -21.49
CA GLU A 16 14.13 14.87 -21.76
C GLU A 16 14.58 14.12 -20.51
N TRP A 17 15.25 14.79 -19.58
CA TRP A 17 15.73 14.22 -18.33
C TRP A 17 14.67 14.13 -17.22
N THR A 18 13.54 14.86 -17.35
CA THR A 18 12.48 14.89 -16.32
C THR A 18 11.97 13.50 -15.94
N PRO A 19 11.68 12.57 -16.87
CA PRO A 19 11.28 11.21 -16.50
C PRO A 19 12.31 10.49 -15.66
N TRP A 20 13.59 10.60 -16.00
CA TRP A 20 14.68 9.96 -15.27
C TRP A 20 14.91 10.58 -13.89
N ILE A 21 14.76 11.90 -13.75
CA ILE A 21 14.80 12.57 -12.44
C ILE A 21 13.67 12.07 -11.55
N ILE A 22 12.44 11.94 -12.06
CA ILE A 22 11.30 11.42 -11.31
C ILE A 22 11.56 9.98 -10.84
N VAL A 23 12.05 9.10 -11.73
CA VAL A 23 12.40 7.73 -11.38
C VAL A 23 13.57 7.69 -10.39
N GLY A 24 14.57 8.57 -10.56
CA GLY A 24 15.68 8.73 -9.62
C GLY A 24 15.23 9.12 -8.21
N ILE A 25 14.30 10.08 -8.10
CA ILE A 25 13.68 10.46 -6.82
C ILE A 25 12.93 9.28 -6.21
N ALA A 26 12.15 8.56 -7.03
CA ALA A 26 11.42 7.38 -6.58
C ALA A 26 12.36 6.29 -6.05
N ALA A 27 13.45 6.01 -6.75
CA ALA A 27 14.46 5.05 -6.34
C ALA A 27 15.16 5.51 -5.05
N PHE A 28 15.63 6.75 -5.00
CA PHE A 28 16.29 7.31 -3.83
C PHE A 28 15.43 7.16 -2.57
N LEU A 29 14.17 7.61 -2.61
CA LEU A 29 13.27 7.54 -1.45
C LEU A 29 12.93 6.11 -1.04
N ARG A 30 12.99 5.13 -1.94
CA ARG A 30 12.66 3.74 -1.60
C ARG A 30 13.85 2.97 -1.10
N PHE A 31 15.05 3.25 -1.62
CA PHE A 31 16.28 2.59 -1.19
C PHE A 31 16.91 3.21 0.06
N LEU A 32 16.76 4.53 0.25
CA LEU A 32 17.36 5.23 1.39
C LEU A 32 16.93 4.56 2.71
N LEU A 33 17.90 4.10 3.50
CA LEU A 33 17.66 3.47 4.80
C LEU A 33 16.59 2.37 4.75
N LEU A 34 16.64 1.48 3.77
CA LEU A 34 15.61 0.46 3.54
C LEU A 34 15.39 -0.46 4.76
N ALA A 35 16.44 -0.72 5.54
CA ALA A 35 16.40 -1.56 6.73
C ALA A 35 16.20 -0.77 8.04
N ILE A 36 15.86 0.54 8.00
CA ILE A 36 15.68 1.36 9.21
C ILE A 36 14.55 0.83 10.13
N LYS A 37 13.50 0.28 9.53
CA LYS A 37 12.39 -0.33 10.29
C LYS A 37 12.70 -1.79 10.58
N PRO A 38 12.40 -2.30 11.79
CA PRO A 38 12.41 -3.73 12.05
C PRO A 38 11.44 -4.46 11.11
N PRO A 39 11.58 -5.79 10.96
CA PRO A 39 10.65 -6.56 10.14
C PRO A 39 9.20 -6.36 10.63
N HIS A 40 8.29 -6.07 9.71
CA HIS A 40 6.87 -5.97 10.00
C HIS A 40 6.29 -7.36 10.30
N PHE A 41 5.12 -7.40 10.94
CA PHE A 41 4.40 -8.63 11.21
C PHE A 41 4.20 -9.48 9.93
N ASP A 42 3.63 -8.88 8.88
CA ASP A 42 3.37 -9.57 7.61
C ASP A 42 4.66 -9.92 6.87
N GLU A 43 5.72 -9.10 6.99
CA GLU A 43 7.04 -9.44 6.45
C GLU A 43 7.61 -10.71 7.11
N GLY A 44 7.40 -10.86 8.42
CA GLY A 44 7.76 -12.07 9.15
C GLY A 44 6.97 -13.30 8.69
N ILE A 45 5.67 -13.15 8.42
CA ILE A 45 4.83 -14.20 7.84
C ILE A 45 5.31 -14.57 6.43
N ASN A 46 5.51 -13.58 5.57
CA ASN A 46 5.95 -13.79 4.19
C ASN A 46 7.33 -14.47 4.13
N GLY A 47 8.26 -14.04 4.98
CA GLY A 47 9.56 -14.67 5.11
C GLY A 47 9.49 -16.11 5.63
N TRP A 48 8.60 -16.39 6.58
CA TRP A 48 8.36 -17.74 7.07
C TRP A 48 7.81 -18.66 5.97
N PHE A 49 6.89 -18.18 5.12
CA PHE A 49 6.43 -18.95 3.96
C PHE A 49 7.59 -19.31 3.01
N VAL A 50 8.53 -18.37 2.79
CA VAL A 50 9.74 -18.68 2.01
C VAL A 50 10.57 -19.76 2.67
N ASP A 51 10.77 -19.71 3.99
CA ASP A 51 11.47 -20.78 4.73
C ASP A 51 10.76 -22.14 4.60
N GLN A 52 9.41 -22.18 4.55
CA GLN A 52 8.67 -23.40 4.27
C GLN A 52 8.89 -23.90 2.83
N ILE A 53 8.92 -23.01 1.82
CA ILE A 53 9.20 -23.41 0.44
C ILE A 53 10.59 -24.04 0.33
N VAL A 54 11.60 -23.48 1.01
CA VAL A 54 12.96 -24.05 1.05
C VAL A 54 12.96 -25.47 1.63
N LYS A 55 12.12 -25.74 2.64
CA LYS A 55 12.01 -27.06 3.28
C LYS A 55 11.24 -28.07 2.43
N THR A 56 10.17 -27.65 1.75
CA THR A 56 9.25 -28.53 1.01
C THR A 56 9.56 -28.63 -0.48
N GLY A 57 10.33 -27.68 -1.03
CA GLY A 57 10.64 -27.57 -2.45
C GLY A 57 9.61 -26.79 -3.28
N PHE A 58 8.44 -26.51 -2.77
CA PHE A 58 7.39 -25.75 -3.45
C PHE A 58 6.47 -25.02 -2.46
N TYR A 59 5.70 -24.04 -2.95
CA TYR A 59 4.67 -23.38 -2.16
C TYR A 59 3.41 -24.26 -2.11
N ASN A 60 3.10 -24.76 -0.93
CA ASN A 60 1.82 -25.42 -0.66
C ASN A 60 0.76 -24.34 -0.44
N TYR A 61 -0.01 -24.04 -1.51
CA TYR A 61 -1.04 -23.02 -1.44
C TYR A 61 -2.11 -23.37 -0.43
N ASP A 62 -2.35 -22.47 0.53
CA ASP A 62 -3.37 -22.60 1.57
C ASP A 62 -4.51 -21.60 1.30
N PRO A 63 -5.73 -22.08 0.98
CA PRO A 63 -6.87 -21.21 0.72
C PRO A 63 -7.29 -20.36 1.92
N THR A 64 -6.89 -20.72 3.16
CA THR A 64 -7.18 -19.91 4.35
C THR A 64 -6.30 -18.67 4.45
N ASN A 65 -5.08 -18.73 3.89
CA ASN A 65 -4.21 -17.56 3.73
C ASN A 65 -4.61 -16.69 2.54
N TYR A 66 -5.32 -17.22 1.59
CA TYR A 66 -5.89 -16.66 0.36
C TYR A 66 -5.00 -15.72 -0.46
N HIS A 67 -3.78 -15.39 -0.07
CA HIS A 67 -2.88 -14.52 -0.86
C HIS A 67 -2.20 -15.29 -2.00
N GLY A 68 -2.08 -14.65 -3.17
CA GLY A 68 -1.53 -15.27 -4.35
C GLY A 68 -0.05 -15.66 -4.20
N PRO A 69 0.41 -16.72 -4.90
CA PRO A 69 1.72 -17.33 -4.71
C PRO A 69 2.91 -16.52 -5.27
N LEU A 70 2.68 -15.56 -6.17
CA LEU A 70 3.75 -14.85 -6.87
C LEU A 70 4.75 -14.20 -5.91
N HIS A 71 4.25 -13.54 -4.88
CA HIS A 71 5.08 -12.82 -3.92
C HIS A 71 6.10 -13.75 -3.26
N PHE A 72 5.67 -14.91 -2.79
CA PHE A 72 6.54 -15.87 -2.10
C PHE A 72 7.65 -16.41 -3.00
N TYR A 73 7.36 -16.74 -4.26
CA TYR A 73 8.38 -17.19 -5.21
C TYR A 73 9.39 -16.11 -5.58
N VAL A 74 8.94 -14.86 -5.70
CA VAL A 74 9.86 -13.75 -5.95
C VAL A 74 10.74 -13.47 -4.74
N LEU A 75 10.19 -13.58 -3.52
CA LEU A 75 10.97 -13.49 -2.29
C LEU A 75 11.98 -14.63 -2.17
N LEU A 76 11.58 -15.87 -2.53
CA LEU A 76 12.48 -17.00 -2.57
C LEU A 76 13.68 -16.74 -3.50
N LEU A 77 13.41 -16.27 -4.72
CA LEU A 77 14.47 -15.90 -5.68
C LEU A 77 15.41 -14.84 -5.09
N SER A 78 14.84 -13.79 -4.52
CA SER A 78 15.62 -12.69 -3.92
C SER A 78 16.49 -13.17 -2.77
N GLN A 79 15.96 -13.97 -1.85
CA GLN A 79 16.71 -14.51 -0.72
C GLN A 79 17.75 -15.56 -1.14
N THR A 80 17.47 -16.32 -2.18
CA THR A 80 18.46 -17.25 -2.75
C THR A 80 19.66 -16.53 -3.36
N LEU A 81 19.43 -15.39 -4.01
CA LEU A 81 20.49 -14.61 -4.67
C LEU A 81 21.27 -13.71 -3.71
N LEU A 82 20.61 -13.13 -2.71
CA LEU A 82 21.17 -12.08 -1.84
C LEU A 82 21.35 -12.51 -0.39
N GLY A 83 21.04 -13.76 -0.09
CA GLY A 83 21.03 -14.27 1.28
C GLY A 83 19.74 -13.91 2.03
N ARG A 84 19.52 -14.61 3.15
CA ARG A 84 18.35 -14.46 4.01
C ARG A 84 18.51 -13.23 4.92
N ASN A 85 18.02 -12.09 4.48
CA ASN A 85 18.10 -10.82 5.21
C ASN A 85 16.95 -9.88 4.82
N LEU A 86 16.79 -8.79 5.60
CA LEU A 86 15.70 -7.84 5.42
C LEU A 86 15.77 -7.07 4.09
N TRP A 87 16.98 -6.83 3.56
CA TRP A 87 17.16 -6.21 2.25
C TRP A 87 16.64 -7.11 1.14
N ALA A 88 17.02 -8.39 1.15
CA ALA A 88 16.56 -9.37 0.19
C ALA A 88 15.02 -9.54 0.24
N LEU A 89 14.44 -9.44 1.44
CA LEU A 89 13.00 -9.53 1.63
C LEU A 89 12.25 -8.32 1.02
N ARG A 90 12.82 -7.10 1.08
CA ARG A 90 12.18 -5.85 0.63
C ARG A 90 12.49 -5.48 -0.81
N LEU A 91 13.65 -5.88 -1.33
CA LEU A 91 14.14 -5.47 -2.64
C LEU A 91 13.14 -5.69 -3.79
N PRO A 92 12.47 -6.86 -3.94
CA PRO A 92 11.52 -7.07 -5.04
C PRO A 92 10.38 -6.06 -5.03
N VAL A 93 9.83 -5.76 -3.86
CA VAL A 93 8.73 -4.80 -3.69
C VAL A 93 9.20 -3.38 -4.01
N VAL A 94 10.40 -2.99 -3.59
CA VAL A 94 11.02 -1.70 -3.93
C VAL A 94 11.14 -1.54 -5.46
N LEU A 95 11.65 -2.57 -6.15
CA LEU A 95 11.80 -2.52 -7.60
C LEU A 95 10.46 -2.38 -8.32
N VAL A 96 9.43 -3.13 -7.90
CA VAL A 96 8.09 -3.04 -8.47
C VAL A 96 7.42 -1.70 -8.15
N SER A 97 7.65 -1.15 -6.97
CA SER A 97 7.16 0.19 -6.61
C SER A 97 7.80 1.29 -7.49
N ILE A 98 9.11 1.18 -7.80
CA ILE A 98 9.78 2.08 -8.76
C ILE A 98 9.24 1.86 -10.18
N ALA A 99 9.03 0.61 -10.58
CA ALA A 99 8.44 0.27 -11.87
C ALA A 99 7.02 0.85 -12.03
N SER A 100 6.24 0.95 -10.94
CA SER A 100 4.92 1.59 -10.96
C SER A 100 5.02 3.09 -11.26
N VAL A 101 6.02 3.78 -10.72
CA VAL A 101 6.30 5.19 -11.05
C VAL A 101 6.71 5.33 -12.53
N TRP A 102 7.58 4.45 -13.01
CA TRP A 102 7.96 4.43 -14.42
C TRP A 102 6.76 4.13 -15.32
N LEU A 103 5.91 3.17 -14.95
CA LEU A 103 4.69 2.84 -15.69
C LEU A 103 3.72 4.02 -15.74
N THR A 104 3.61 4.81 -14.66
CA THR A 104 2.81 6.06 -14.65
C THR A 104 3.25 7.03 -15.73
N LEU A 105 4.57 7.18 -15.97
CA LEU A 105 5.10 8.00 -17.08
C LEU A 105 4.68 7.45 -18.45
N LYS A 106 4.56 6.12 -18.59
CA LYS A 106 4.16 5.49 -19.85
C LYS A 106 2.68 5.70 -20.21
N PHE A 107 1.85 6.20 -19.29
CA PHE A 107 0.48 6.62 -19.62
C PHE A 107 0.42 7.93 -20.44
N GLU A 108 1.53 8.58 -20.72
CA GLU A 108 1.62 9.82 -21.52
C GLU A 108 0.74 9.76 -22.80
N PRO A 109 0.74 8.70 -23.63
CA PRO A 109 -0.07 8.65 -24.84
C PRO A 109 -1.58 8.73 -24.59
N PHE A 110 -2.05 8.38 -23.42
CA PHE A 110 -3.47 8.28 -23.07
C PHE A 110 -4.01 9.51 -22.34
N VAL A 111 -3.18 10.14 -21.51
CA VAL A 111 -3.60 11.24 -20.63
C VAL A 111 -2.88 12.56 -20.94
N GLY A 112 -1.82 12.52 -21.74
CA GLY A 112 -0.97 13.64 -22.06
C GLY A 112 0.26 13.77 -21.15
N ARG A 113 1.32 14.39 -21.70
CA ARG A 113 2.64 14.48 -21.08
C ARG A 113 2.64 15.16 -19.71
N THR A 114 2.00 16.31 -19.60
CA THR A 114 1.92 17.07 -18.33
C THR A 114 1.27 16.23 -17.22
N ILE A 115 0.14 15.61 -17.52
CA ILE A 115 -0.63 14.82 -16.56
C ILE A 115 0.18 13.61 -16.08
N SER A 116 0.78 12.86 -17.01
CA SER A 116 1.54 11.66 -16.65
C SER A 116 2.78 11.99 -15.81
N ARG A 117 3.50 13.09 -16.13
CA ARG A 117 4.68 13.55 -15.36
C ARG A 117 4.32 14.01 -13.96
N ILE A 118 3.24 14.80 -13.81
CA ILE A 118 2.74 15.22 -12.49
C ILE A 118 2.29 14.01 -11.68
N ALA A 119 1.51 13.10 -12.26
CA ALA A 119 1.06 11.88 -11.59
C ALA A 119 2.24 11.02 -11.12
N ALA A 120 3.25 10.83 -11.97
CA ALA A 120 4.45 10.07 -11.63
C ALA A 120 5.29 10.75 -10.53
N LEU A 121 5.42 12.08 -10.57
CA LEU A 121 6.12 12.82 -9.52
C LEU A 121 5.39 12.70 -8.18
N VAL A 122 4.05 12.83 -8.16
CA VAL A 122 3.27 12.63 -6.93
C VAL A 122 3.42 11.19 -6.43
N MET A 123 3.33 10.17 -7.29
CA MET A 123 3.55 8.77 -6.88
C MET A 123 4.98 8.55 -6.34
N ALA A 124 5.98 9.25 -6.88
CA ALA A 124 7.36 9.16 -6.43
C ALA A 124 7.54 9.68 -4.99
N VAL A 125 6.81 10.73 -4.61
CA VAL A 125 6.95 11.43 -3.31
C VAL A 125 5.76 11.24 -2.36
N SER A 126 4.73 10.48 -2.73
CA SER A 126 3.57 10.22 -1.87
C SER A 126 3.95 9.42 -0.64
N PRO A 127 3.48 9.82 0.55
CA PRO A 127 3.68 9.07 1.79
C PRO A 127 3.30 7.61 1.68
N ALA A 128 2.10 7.27 1.17
CA ALA A 128 1.61 5.90 1.05
C ALA A 128 2.44 5.06 0.07
N PHE A 129 2.69 5.56 -1.15
CA PHE A 129 3.41 4.79 -2.17
C PHE A 129 4.89 4.58 -1.83
N VAL A 130 5.51 5.46 -1.05
CA VAL A 130 6.86 5.25 -0.53
C VAL A 130 6.83 4.34 0.67
N PHE A 131 5.93 4.57 1.64
CA PHE A 131 5.86 3.80 2.88
C PHE A 131 5.61 2.32 2.62
N TYR A 132 4.54 2.00 1.88
CA TYR A 132 4.20 0.62 1.53
C TYR A 132 5.06 0.04 0.41
N GLY A 133 5.65 0.88 -0.44
CA GLY A 133 6.65 0.46 -1.43
C GLY A 133 7.99 0.01 -0.84
N ARG A 134 8.16 0.11 0.49
CA ARG A 134 9.33 -0.34 1.27
C ARG A 134 8.99 -1.48 2.24
N TYR A 135 7.78 -2.04 2.12
CA TYR A 135 7.32 -3.23 2.81
C TYR A 135 7.25 -4.43 1.89
N SER A 136 7.57 -5.60 2.39
CA SER A 136 7.39 -6.86 1.66
C SER A 136 5.93 -7.34 1.79
N ILE A 137 5.01 -6.72 1.02
CA ILE A 137 3.57 -6.98 1.02
C ILE A 137 3.02 -7.15 -0.40
N HIS A 138 1.84 -7.78 -0.48
CA HIS A 138 1.18 -8.12 -1.76
C HIS A 138 0.58 -6.89 -2.49
N GLU A 139 0.27 -5.80 -1.79
CA GLU A 139 -0.41 -4.64 -2.33
C GLU A 139 0.38 -3.91 -3.43
N VAL A 140 1.69 -3.95 -3.36
CA VAL A 140 2.53 -3.30 -4.39
C VAL A 140 2.44 -4.07 -5.71
N TRP A 141 2.30 -5.39 -5.66
CA TRP A 141 2.11 -6.23 -6.85
C TRP A 141 0.75 -5.99 -7.49
N ILE A 142 -0.34 -6.02 -6.70
CA ILE A 142 -1.69 -5.76 -7.24
C ILE A 142 -1.77 -4.35 -7.84
N LEU A 143 -1.15 -3.34 -7.24
CA LEU A 143 -1.04 -2.00 -7.80
C LEU A 143 -0.38 -2.03 -9.19
N PHE A 144 0.83 -2.59 -9.28
CA PHE A 144 1.59 -2.62 -10.53
C PHE A 144 0.85 -3.36 -11.63
N PHE A 145 0.34 -4.56 -11.34
CA PHE A 145 -0.36 -5.37 -12.33
C PHE A 145 -1.71 -4.79 -12.74
N THR A 146 -2.43 -4.11 -11.82
CA THR A 146 -3.63 -3.35 -12.17
C THR A 146 -3.29 -2.21 -13.12
N MET A 147 -2.23 -1.45 -12.85
CA MET A 147 -1.77 -0.40 -13.77
C MET A 147 -1.34 -0.97 -15.12
N LEU A 148 -0.63 -2.10 -15.15
CA LEU A 148 -0.21 -2.77 -16.38
C LEU A 148 -1.41 -3.27 -17.19
N PHE A 149 -2.42 -3.82 -16.51
CA PHE A 149 -3.68 -4.23 -17.14
C PHE A 149 -4.37 -3.05 -17.84
N PHE A 150 -4.54 -1.92 -17.15
CA PHE A 150 -5.14 -0.72 -17.75
C PHE A 150 -4.28 -0.10 -18.86
N PHE A 151 -2.97 -0.10 -18.69
CA PHE A 151 -2.05 0.33 -19.74
C PHE A 151 -2.24 -0.52 -21.01
N GLY A 152 -2.40 -1.83 -20.85
CA GLY A 152 -2.72 -2.75 -21.94
C GLY A 152 -4.07 -2.45 -22.56
N LEU A 153 -5.15 -2.31 -21.77
CA LEU A 153 -6.50 -2.02 -22.28
C LEU A 153 -6.56 -0.70 -23.05
N PHE A 154 -5.99 0.37 -22.51
CA PHE A 154 -5.97 1.67 -23.20
C PHE A 154 -5.11 1.64 -24.45
N GLY A 155 -4.01 0.88 -24.43
CA GLY A 155 -3.17 0.69 -25.59
C GLY A 155 -3.83 -0.14 -26.69
N LEU A 156 -4.59 -1.17 -26.33
CA LEU A 156 -5.42 -1.92 -27.27
C LEU A 156 -6.49 -1.03 -27.91
N TRP A 157 -7.15 -0.23 -27.07
CA TRP A 157 -8.18 0.69 -27.56
C TRP A 157 -7.60 1.75 -28.50
N LYS A 158 -6.45 2.34 -28.17
CA LYS A 158 -5.85 3.45 -28.94
C LYS A 158 -5.01 2.99 -30.12
N PHE A 159 -4.23 1.91 -29.98
CA PHE A 159 -3.21 1.50 -30.95
C PHE A 159 -3.45 0.13 -31.60
N GLY A 160 -4.30 -0.72 -31.01
CA GLY A 160 -4.66 -2.02 -31.55
C GLY A 160 -3.49 -3.00 -31.77
N THR A 161 -2.38 -2.88 -31.04
CA THR A 161 -1.16 -3.68 -31.27
C THR A 161 -1.00 -4.81 -30.24
N ALA A 162 -0.42 -5.94 -30.66
CA ALA A 162 -0.24 -7.14 -29.86
C ALA A 162 0.54 -6.90 -28.55
N LYS A 163 1.49 -5.96 -28.51
CA LYS A 163 2.23 -5.63 -27.28
C LYS A 163 1.31 -5.21 -26.12
N TYR A 164 0.21 -4.50 -26.42
CA TYR A 164 -0.75 -4.09 -25.39
C TYR A 164 -1.67 -5.24 -24.96
N LEU A 165 -1.91 -6.19 -25.86
CA LEU A 165 -2.60 -7.42 -25.50
C LEU A 165 -1.80 -8.22 -24.46
N TRP A 166 -0.47 -8.31 -24.66
CA TRP A 166 0.43 -8.89 -23.67
C TRP A 166 0.42 -8.12 -22.35
N CYS A 167 0.44 -6.79 -22.38
CA CYS A 167 0.36 -5.99 -21.16
C CYS A 167 -0.95 -6.25 -20.40
N ALA A 168 -2.09 -6.36 -21.10
CA ALA A 168 -3.38 -6.65 -20.48
C ALA A 168 -3.43 -8.08 -19.92
N GLY A 169 -2.97 -9.09 -20.68
CA GLY A 169 -2.98 -10.48 -20.26
C GLY A 169 -2.07 -10.74 -19.05
N ILE A 170 -0.81 -10.29 -19.13
CA ILE A 170 0.13 -10.41 -18.00
C ILE A 170 -0.31 -9.57 -16.80
N GLY A 171 -0.89 -8.38 -17.05
CA GLY A 171 -1.49 -7.56 -16.00
C GLY A 171 -2.57 -8.32 -15.24
N LEU A 172 -3.55 -8.90 -15.96
CA LEU A 172 -4.63 -9.67 -15.35
C LEU A 172 -4.12 -10.93 -14.63
N ALA A 173 -3.23 -11.70 -15.28
CA ALA A 173 -2.62 -12.87 -14.64
C ALA A 173 -1.85 -12.50 -13.37
N GLY A 174 -1.06 -11.42 -13.42
CA GLY A 174 -0.32 -10.91 -12.28
C GLY A 174 -1.23 -10.43 -11.13
N MET A 175 -2.39 -9.83 -11.44
CA MET A 175 -3.39 -9.47 -10.43
C MET A 175 -3.90 -10.73 -9.71
N ILE A 176 -4.26 -11.78 -10.44
CA ILE A 176 -4.74 -13.06 -9.90
C ILE A 176 -3.65 -13.73 -9.06
N LEU A 177 -2.41 -13.70 -9.52
CA LEU A 177 -1.26 -14.29 -8.83
C LEU A 177 -0.82 -13.50 -7.57
N SER A 178 -1.34 -12.28 -7.38
CA SER A 178 -0.95 -11.40 -6.29
C SER A 178 -1.94 -11.38 -5.14
N LYS A 179 -3.24 -11.09 -5.41
CA LYS A 179 -4.22 -10.89 -4.34
C LYS A 179 -5.66 -11.01 -4.83
N GLU A 180 -6.53 -11.61 -4.02
CA GLU A 180 -7.96 -11.88 -4.32
C GLU A 180 -8.77 -10.60 -4.58
N THR A 181 -8.31 -9.46 -4.06
CA THR A 181 -8.93 -8.16 -4.31
C THR A 181 -8.96 -7.77 -5.79
N TYR A 182 -8.28 -8.52 -6.68
CA TYR A 182 -8.37 -8.33 -8.12
C TYR A 182 -9.82 -8.35 -8.64
N ILE A 183 -10.70 -9.14 -8.02
CA ILE A 183 -12.12 -9.18 -8.36
C ILE A 183 -12.78 -7.81 -8.22
N LEU A 184 -12.48 -7.07 -7.14
CA LEU A 184 -13.00 -5.71 -6.95
C LEU A 184 -12.53 -4.77 -8.06
N HIS A 185 -11.25 -4.87 -8.43
CA HIS A 185 -10.68 -4.06 -9.50
C HIS A 185 -11.30 -4.38 -10.86
N VAL A 186 -11.48 -5.67 -11.20
CA VAL A 186 -12.12 -6.10 -12.45
C VAL A 186 -13.59 -5.70 -12.49
N ALA A 187 -14.34 -5.90 -11.40
CA ALA A 187 -15.73 -5.49 -11.31
C ALA A 187 -15.90 -3.97 -11.50
N CYS A 188 -15.08 -3.16 -10.81
CA CYS A 188 -15.11 -1.71 -10.98
C CYS A 188 -14.70 -1.28 -12.40
N ALA A 189 -13.75 -1.98 -13.04
CA ALA A 189 -13.35 -1.73 -14.41
C ALA A 189 -14.52 -1.97 -15.38
N LEU A 190 -15.26 -3.07 -15.22
CA LEU A 190 -16.42 -3.40 -16.04
C LEU A 190 -17.57 -2.41 -15.82
N ILE A 191 -17.86 -2.03 -14.58
CA ILE A 191 -18.90 -1.05 -14.24
C ILE A 191 -18.55 0.35 -14.78
N ALA A 192 -17.26 0.70 -14.84
CA ALA A 192 -16.84 1.99 -15.38
C ALA A 192 -17.16 2.17 -16.89
N ILE A 193 -17.29 1.09 -17.67
CA ILE A 193 -17.57 1.16 -19.10
C ILE A 193 -18.94 1.82 -19.40
N PRO A 194 -20.08 1.30 -18.89
CA PRO A 194 -21.38 1.91 -19.14
C PRO A 194 -21.47 3.33 -18.56
N VAL A 195 -20.83 3.62 -17.42
CA VAL A 195 -20.79 4.97 -16.85
C VAL A 195 -20.02 5.93 -17.75
N LEU A 196 -18.93 5.49 -18.38
CA LEU A 196 -18.20 6.26 -19.38
C LEU A 196 -19.09 6.56 -20.59
N TRP A 197 -19.84 5.59 -21.11
CA TRP A 197 -20.76 5.79 -22.24
C TRP A 197 -21.83 6.84 -21.90
N ILE A 198 -22.42 6.77 -20.69
CA ILE A 198 -23.38 7.79 -20.23
C ILE A 198 -22.70 9.16 -20.18
N SER A 199 -21.47 9.26 -19.68
CA SER A 199 -20.74 10.53 -19.62
C SER A 199 -20.48 11.12 -21.01
N ASN A 200 -20.12 10.29 -21.99
CA ASN A 200 -19.91 10.70 -23.36
C ASN A 200 -21.22 11.18 -24.01
N PHE A 201 -22.31 10.46 -23.80
CA PHE A 201 -23.65 10.85 -24.27
C PHE A 201 -24.06 12.23 -23.72
N ILE A 202 -23.79 12.49 -22.43
CA ILE A 202 -24.07 13.80 -21.80
C ILE A 202 -23.26 14.91 -22.46
N ILE A 203 -21.98 14.67 -22.75
CA ILE A 203 -21.07 15.63 -23.40
C ILE A 203 -21.56 15.94 -24.83
N GLU A 204 -21.92 14.93 -25.61
CA GLU A 204 -22.43 15.08 -26.98
C GLU A 204 -23.73 15.90 -27.01
N LYS A 205 -24.69 15.56 -26.13
CA LYS A 205 -25.95 16.31 -26.01
C LYS A 205 -25.72 17.76 -25.59
N ALA A 206 -24.81 18.01 -24.63
CA ALA A 206 -24.47 19.35 -24.21
C ALA A 206 -23.79 20.16 -25.34
N SER A 207 -22.89 19.54 -26.09
CA SER A 207 -22.21 20.18 -27.23
C SER A 207 -23.19 20.51 -28.36
N SER A 208 -24.07 19.57 -28.73
CA SER A 208 -25.12 19.80 -29.73
C SER A 208 -26.07 20.92 -29.31
N PHE A 209 -26.48 20.96 -28.03
CA PHE A 209 -27.33 22.02 -27.51
C PHE A 209 -26.67 23.40 -27.58
N VAL A 210 -25.36 23.51 -27.27
CA VAL A 210 -24.60 24.76 -27.36
C VAL A 210 -24.48 25.25 -28.80
N LEU A 211 -24.23 24.34 -29.76
CA LEU A 211 -24.09 24.67 -31.18
C LEU A 211 -25.40 25.14 -31.80
N THR A 212 -26.53 24.52 -31.41
CA THR A 212 -27.85 24.87 -31.98
C THR A 212 -28.48 26.11 -31.36
N THR A 213 -28.05 26.53 -30.16
CA THR A 213 -28.68 27.61 -29.40
C THR A 213 -27.94 28.94 -29.59
N LYS A 214 -28.16 29.62 -30.72
CA LYS A 214 -27.44 30.87 -31.09
C LYS A 214 -27.73 32.11 -30.22
N ARG A 215 -28.79 32.20 -29.43
CA ARG A 215 -29.24 33.49 -28.83
C ARG A 215 -29.94 33.49 -27.47
N ARG A 216 -29.98 32.40 -26.72
CA ARG A 216 -30.68 32.39 -25.42
C ARG A 216 -29.71 32.53 -24.24
N ARG A 217 -30.02 33.46 -23.31
CA ARG A 217 -29.37 33.57 -21.97
C ARG A 217 -30.20 32.68 -21.00
N GLY A 218 -29.55 31.68 -20.35
CA GLY A 218 -30.21 30.86 -19.35
C GLY A 218 -29.25 29.93 -18.64
N ILE A 219 -29.60 29.48 -17.43
CA ILE A 219 -28.78 28.57 -16.61
C ILE A 219 -28.44 27.29 -17.37
N LYS A 220 -29.40 26.70 -18.12
CA LYS A 220 -29.19 25.49 -18.91
C LYS A 220 -28.09 25.67 -19.98
N LEU A 221 -28.08 26.81 -20.71
CA LEU A 221 -27.04 27.09 -21.69
C LEU A 221 -25.68 27.32 -21.02
N TYR A 222 -25.68 27.96 -19.85
CA TYR A 222 -24.46 28.16 -19.07
C TYR A 222 -23.86 26.82 -18.60
N LEU A 223 -24.68 25.91 -18.05
CA LEU A 223 -24.26 24.56 -17.65
C LEU A 223 -23.77 23.72 -18.85
N CYS A 224 -24.51 23.75 -19.96
CA CYS A 224 -24.08 23.07 -21.17
C CYS A 224 -22.76 23.64 -21.72
N ARG A 225 -22.50 24.93 -21.63
CA ARG A 225 -21.20 25.54 -22.00
C ARG A 225 -20.06 25.15 -21.06
N ILE A 226 -20.35 24.95 -19.77
CA ILE A 226 -19.36 24.43 -18.83
C ILE A 226 -18.96 23.00 -19.22
N ILE A 227 -19.91 22.18 -19.62
CA ILE A 227 -19.69 20.78 -20.01
C ILE A 227 -19.08 20.71 -21.42
N ALA A 228 -19.66 21.41 -22.39
CA ALA A 228 -19.26 21.37 -23.80
C ALA A 228 -17.99 22.19 -24.13
N GLY A 229 -17.66 23.17 -23.29
CA GLY A 229 -16.51 24.07 -23.55
C GLY A 229 -15.12 23.43 -23.45
N VAL A 230 -15.04 22.12 -23.31
CA VAL A 230 -13.81 21.36 -23.07
C VAL A 230 -13.63 20.21 -24.06
N GLY A 231 -14.69 19.76 -24.69
CA GLY A 231 -14.61 18.59 -25.55
C GLY A 231 -14.40 18.92 -27.02
N GLU A 232 -13.21 18.69 -27.55
CA GLU A 232 -13.20 18.09 -28.87
C GLU A 232 -13.92 16.76 -28.72
N PRO A 233 -14.92 16.46 -29.61
CA PRO A 233 -15.59 15.16 -29.59
C PRO A 233 -14.52 14.09 -29.79
N LEU A 234 -14.57 13.04 -29.06
CA LEU A 234 -13.92 11.72 -29.14
C LEU A 234 -13.01 11.39 -30.36
N SER A 235 -12.41 12.39 -31.02
CA SER A 235 -11.43 12.23 -32.10
C SER A 235 -10.16 11.51 -31.63
N ASP A 236 -9.95 11.40 -30.32
CA ASP A 236 -8.86 10.60 -29.72
C ASP A 236 -9.07 9.09 -29.88
N LEU A 237 -10.21 8.68 -30.40
CA LEU A 237 -10.56 7.29 -30.68
C LEU A 237 -10.65 7.03 -32.20
N GLU A 238 -9.79 7.65 -32.99
CA GLU A 238 -9.56 7.16 -34.34
C GLU A 238 -9.15 5.68 -34.22
N ASN A 239 -10.04 4.81 -34.68
CA ASN A 239 -9.81 3.38 -34.75
C ASN A 239 -8.56 3.12 -35.59
N THR A 240 -7.40 3.08 -34.93
CA THR A 240 -6.21 2.54 -35.58
C THR A 240 -6.52 1.09 -35.93
N PRO A 241 -6.18 0.64 -37.15
CA PRO A 241 -6.49 -0.72 -37.57
C PRO A 241 -5.88 -1.70 -36.59
N GLN A 242 -6.71 -2.64 -36.13
CA GLN A 242 -6.27 -3.74 -35.27
C GLN A 242 -5.15 -4.52 -35.98
N THR A 243 -4.00 -4.63 -35.35
CA THR A 243 -2.86 -5.36 -35.93
C THR A 243 -2.61 -6.71 -35.23
N TRP A 244 -3.25 -6.97 -34.08
CA TRP A 244 -3.18 -8.26 -33.41
C TRP A 244 -4.19 -9.25 -34.05
N THR A 245 -3.82 -10.52 -34.03
CA THR A 245 -4.61 -11.63 -34.58
C THR A 245 -5.32 -12.43 -33.49
N TYR A 246 -6.28 -13.28 -33.85
CA TYR A 246 -6.88 -14.24 -32.91
C TYR A 246 -5.85 -15.23 -32.35
N LEU A 247 -4.78 -15.52 -33.11
CA LEU A 247 -3.67 -16.33 -32.61
C LEU A 247 -2.92 -15.61 -31.49
N ASP A 248 -2.64 -14.32 -31.65
CA ASP A 248 -2.01 -13.52 -30.57
C ASP A 248 -2.87 -13.55 -29.30
N LEU A 249 -4.20 -13.40 -29.44
CA LEU A 249 -5.13 -13.48 -28.32
C LEU A 249 -5.09 -14.86 -27.65
N ALA A 250 -5.14 -15.94 -28.44
CA ALA A 250 -5.10 -17.31 -27.93
C ALA A 250 -3.77 -17.60 -27.21
N VAL A 251 -2.64 -17.13 -27.75
CA VAL A 251 -1.33 -17.27 -27.13
C VAL A 251 -1.24 -16.51 -25.80
N VAL A 252 -1.73 -15.27 -25.76
CA VAL A 252 -1.73 -14.47 -24.53
C VAL A 252 -2.62 -15.10 -23.46
N ILE A 253 -3.83 -15.55 -23.82
CA ILE A 253 -4.73 -16.24 -22.87
C ILE A 253 -4.09 -17.55 -22.39
N GLY A 254 -3.57 -18.36 -23.31
CA GLY A 254 -2.92 -19.63 -22.98
C GLY A 254 -1.72 -19.43 -22.04
N THR A 255 -0.88 -18.45 -22.31
CA THR A 255 0.27 -18.10 -21.45
C THR A 255 -0.20 -17.61 -20.08
N SER A 256 -1.22 -16.76 -20.03
CA SER A 256 -1.77 -16.25 -18.76
C SER A 256 -2.32 -17.39 -17.90
N ILE A 257 -3.09 -18.32 -18.49
CA ILE A 257 -3.60 -19.51 -17.80
C ILE A 257 -2.43 -20.41 -17.35
N ALA A 258 -1.46 -20.66 -18.22
CA ALA A 258 -0.29 -21.49 -17.88
C ALA A 258 0.50 -20.92 -16.71
N LEU A 259 0.68 -19.60 -16.64
CA LEU A 259 1.32 -18.94 -15.50
C LEU A 259 0.51 -19.14 -14.21
N ILE A 260 -0.80 -18.89 -14.25
CA ILE A 260 -1.69 -19.07 -13.09
C ILE A 260 -1.62 -20.51 -12.60
N VAL A 261 -1.77 -21.47 -13.49
CA VAL A 261 -1.71 -22.90 -13.15
C VAL A 261 -0.34 -23.28 -12.58
N ALA A 262 0.76 -22.84 -13.21
CA ALA A 262 2.11 -23.15 -12.75
C ALA A 262 2.36 -22.65 -11.32
N PHE A 263 2.01 -21.41 -11.03
CA PHE A 263 2.25 -20.82 -9.72
C PHE A 263 1.34 -21.42 -8.63
N TYR A 264 0.05 -21.57 -8.89
CA TYR A 264 -0.87 -22.16 -7.90
C TYR A 264 -0.65 -23.66 -7.69
N SER A 265 -0.19 -24.39 -8.72
CA SER A 265 0.19 -25.79 -8.57
C SER A 265 1.60 -26.01 -7.99
N GLY A 266 2.27 -24.94 -7.52
CA GLY A 266 3.63 -25.08 -7.04
C GLY A 266 4.58 -25.63 -8.11
N PHE A 267 4.50 -25.14 -9.34
CA PHE A 267 5.20 -25.64 -10.52
C PHE A 267 4.95 -27.13 -10.80
N PHE A 268 3.64 -27.52 -10.71
CA PHE A 268 3.10 -28.86 -11.01
C PHE A 268 3.34 -29.91 -9.91
N PHE A 269 3.89 -29.53 -8.75
CA PHE A 269 4.07 -30.44 -7.60
C PHE A 269 2.81 -30.58 -6.75
N HIS A 270 1.89 -29.59 -6.77
CA HIS A 270 0.72 -29.53 -5.90
C HIS A 270 -0.56 -29.09 -6.66
N TRP A 271 -1.17 -30.01 -7.40
CA TRP A 271 -2.32 -29.72 -8.26
C TRP A 271 -3.57 -29.25 -7.51
N THR A 272 -3.72 -29.61 -6.23
CA THR A 272 -4.86 -29.15 -5.42
C THR A 272 -4.87 -27.63 -5.27
N GLY A 273 -3.72 -26.96 -5.30
CA GLY A 273 -3.63 -25.50 -5.22
C GLY A 273 -4.37 -24.78 -6.34
N VAL A 274 -4.52 -25.40 -7.52
CA VAL A 274 -5.33 -24.83 -8.62
C VAL A 274 -6.83 -24.83 -8.27
N ARG A 275 -7.33 -25.87 -7.62
CA ARG A 275 -8.70 -25.92 -7.09
C ARG A 275 -8.86 -24.93 -5.93
N ASP A 276 -7.87 -24.87 -5.07
CA ASP A 276 -7.88 -24.09 -3.85
C ASP A 276 -7.84 -22.57 -4.12
N LEU A 277 -7.39 -22.14 -5.32
CA LEU A 277 -7.59 -20.78 -5.82
C LEU A 277 -9.08 -20.35 -5.76
N PHE A 278 -10.00 -21.26 -6.10
CA PHE A 278 -11.43 -20.95 -6.06
C PHE A 278 -12.00 -21.10 -4.65
N GLU A 279 -11.50 -22.04 -3.86
CA GLU A 279 -11.91 -22.20 -2.47
C GLU A 279 -11.49 -21.00 -1.58
N ALA A 280 -10.41 -20.30 -1.92
CA ALA A 280 -9.92 -19.13 -1.21
C ALA A 280 -10.93 -17.97 -1.15
N PHE A 281 -11.90 -17.92 -2.07
CA PHE A 281 -12.92 -16.88 -2.05
C PHE A 281 -13.87 -17.02 -0.86
N LYS A 282 -14.12 -18.21 -0.34
CA LYS A 282 -15.01 -18.42 0.82
C LYS A 282 -14.46 -17.72 2.08
N PRO A 283 -13.23 -18.03 2.55
CA PRO A 283 -12.65 -17.36 3.71
C PRO A 283 -12.43 -15.85 3.44
N TRP A 284 -12.09 -15.47 2.22
CA TRP A 284 -11.90 -14.05 1.87
C TRP A 284 -13.21 -13.25 1.98
N PHE A 285 -14.33 -13.74 1.44
CA PHE A 285 -15.64 -13.10 1.58
C PHE A 285 -16.08 -13.03 3.04
N LYS A 286 -15.85 -14.09 3.81
CA LYS A 286 -16.14 -14.14 5.25
C LYS A 286 -15.35 -13.06 5.98
N THR A 287 -14.03 -12.97 5.78
CA THR A 287 -13.15 -11.95 6.36
C THR A 287 -13.61 -10.55 5.97
N GLY A 288 -13.91 -10.31 4.69
CA GLY A 288 -14.38 -9.02 4.20
C GLY A 288 -15.71 -8.55 4.78
N SER A 289 -16.62 -9.49 5.10
CA SER A 289 -17.94 -9.19 5.66
C SER A 289 -17.96 -9.09 7.18
N GLU A 290 -17.15 -9.91 7.88
CA GLU A 290 -17.10 -9.96 9.34
C GLU A 290 -16.08 -8.97 9.94
N GLY A 291 -15.00 -8.63 9.20
CA GLY A 291 -13.98 -7.65 9.59
C GLY A 291 -12.89 -8.15 10.53
N HIS A 292 -13.11 -9.22 11.29
CA HIS A 292 -12.12 -9.92 12.14
C HIS A 292 -11.18 -9.00 12.95
N GLY A 293 -11.73 -7.95 13.61
CA GLY A 293 -10.95 -7.01 14.42
C GLY A 293 -10.26 -5.89 13.61
N HIS A 294 -10.48 -5.84 12.29
CA HIS A 294 -9.99 -4.77 11.41
C HIS A 294 -11.13 -3.89 10.88
N GLU A 295 -12.28 -3.88 11.56
CA GLU A 295 -13.40 -3.01 11.22
C GLU A 295 -13.01 -1.55 11.41
N LYS A 296 -13.30 -0.76 10.40
CA LYS A 296 -13.07 0.68 10.41
C LYS A 296 -14.31 1.40 9.89
N SER A 297 -14.46 2.65 10.32
CA SER A 297 -15.54 3.54 9.86
C SER A 297 -15.60 3.62 8.34
N TRP A 298 -16.78 3.95 7.80
CA TRP A 298 -16.96 4.10 6.36
C TRP A 298 -16.07 5.21 5.76
N TYR A 299 -15.78 6.27 6.52
CA TYR A 299 -14.92 7.38 6.10
C TYR A 299 -13.40 7.13 6.29
N TYR A 300 -13.00 5.96 6.77
CA TYR A 300 -11.60 5.64 7.09
C TYR A 300 -10.62 5.99 5.97
N TRP A 301 -10.95 5.64 4.73
CA TRP A 301 -10.09 5.95 3.59
C TRP A 301 -10.00 7.45 3.32
N LEU A 302 -11.11 8.17 3.44
CA LEU A 302 -11.12 9.63 3.29
C LEU A 302 -10.30 10.31 4.41
N ALA A 303 -10.34 9.80 5.62
CA ALA A 303 -9.52 10.28 6.72
C ALA A 303 -8.02 10.09 6.41
N LEU A 304 -7.61 8.90 5.96
CA LEU A 304 -6.22 8.64 5.56
C LEU A 304 -5.77 9.53 4.40
N ILE A 305 -6.60 9.65 3.35
CA ILE A 305 -6.31 10.51 2.18
C ILE A 305 -6.16 11.97 2.61
N SER A 306 -7.04 12.47 3.47
CA SER A 306 -6.98 13.86 3.93
C SER A 306 -5.80 14.14 4.86
N HIS A 307 -5.32 13.14 5.58
CA HIS A 307 -4.19 13.28 6.49
C HIS A 307 -2.84 13.21 5.76
N TYR A 308 -2.68 12.23 4.85
CA TYR A 308 -1.38 11.94 4.24
C TYR A 308 -1.27 12.35 2.78
N GLU A 309 -2.37 12.38 2.03
CA GLU A 309 -2.36 12.35 0.57
C GLU A 309 -3.13 13.54 -0.03
N LEU A 310 -2.77 14.78 0.34
CA LEU A 310 -3.47 15.98 -0.16
C LEU A 310 -3.52 16.08 -1.69
N PRO A 311 -2.48 15.71 -2.47
CA PRO A 311 -2.59 15.64 -3.93
C PRO A 311 -3.67 14.66 -4.40
N VAL A 312 -3.77 13.50 -3.74
CA VAL A 312 -4.80 12.48 -4.02
C VAL A 312 -6.19 13.01 -3.67
N LEU A 313 -6.34 13.71 -2.53
CA LEU A 313 -7.59 14.38 -2.16
C LEU A 313 -8.02 15.40 -3.22
N ALA A 314 -7.10 16.24 -3.67
CA ALA A 314 -7.37 17.19 -4.75
C ALA A 314 -7.77 16.47 -6.05
N GLY A 315 -7.11 15.36 -6.38
CA GLY A 315 -7.45 14.50 -7.52
C GLY A 315 -8.82 13.85 -7.39
N LEU A 316 -9.19 13.36 -6.21
CA LEU A 316 -10.52 12.83 -5.92
C LEU A 316 -11.61 13.92 -6.11
N LEU A 317 -11.38 15.12 -5.58
CA LEU A 317 -12.29 16.26 -5.76
C LEU A 317 -12.38 16.68 -7.24
N MET A 318 -11.29 16.56 -8.01
CA MET A 318 -11.30 16.80 -9.46
C MET A 318 -12.22 15.84 -10.22
N CYS A 319 -12.54 14.66 -9.70
CA CYS A 319 -13.49 13.75 -10.33
C CYS A 319 -14.89 14.36 -10.46
N MET A 320 -15.26 15.35 -9.62
CA MET A 320 -16.51 16.12 -9.78
C MET A 320 -16.56 16.88 -11.11
N PHE A 321 -15.39 17.16 -11.71
CA PHE A 321 -15.24 17.81 -13.00
C PHE A 321 -14.89 16.83 -14.14
N ALA A 322 -15.13 15.53 -13.94
CA ALA A 322 -14.75 14.49 -14.90
C ALA A 322 -15.30 14.75 -16.32
N LEU A 323 -16.50 15.32 -16.44
CA LEU A 323 -17.10 15.69 -17.74
C LEU A 323 -16.26 16.75 -18.50
N ARG A 324 -15.35 17.45 -17.81
CA ARG A 324 -14.45 18.45 -18.41
C ARG A 324 -13.09 17.87 -18.81
N PHE A 325 -12.81 16.62 -18.51
CA PHE A 325 -11.55 15.99 -18.90
C PHE A 325 -11.51 15.75 -20.41
N LYS A 326 -10.39 16.14 -21.04
CA LYS A 326 -10.25 16.10 -22.49
C LYS A 326 -10.30 14.68 -23.06
N THR A 327 -9.68 13.70 -22.40
CA THR A 327 -9.60 12.33 -22.90
C THR A 327 -10.61 11.40 -22.23
N ALA A 328 -11.15 10.45 -23.01
CA ALA A 328 -12.03 9.40 -22.49
C ALA A 328 -11.31 8.53 -21.45
N THR A 329 -10.02 8.27 -21.65
CA THR A 329 -9.16 7.55 -20.71
C THR A 329 -9.13 8.19 -19.33
N LEU A 330 -8.97 9.53 -19.26
CA LEU A 330 -8.93 10.23 -17.99
C LEU A 330 -10.30 10.22 -17.29
N ARG A 331 -11.40 10.33 -18.05
CA ARG A 331 -12.76 10.14 -17.51
C ARG A 331 -12.98 8.73 -16.98
N TYR A 332 -12.50 7.74 -17.72
CA TYR A 332 -12.58 6.35 -17.30
C TYR A 332 -11.81 6.12 -15.98
N LEU A 333 -10.58 6.63 -15.88
CA LEU A 333 -9.78 6.53 -14.65
C LEU A 333 -10.46 7.22 -13.46
N ALA A 334 -11.11 8.38 -13.67
CA ALA A 334 -11.87 9.05 -12.62
C ALA A 334 -13.04 8.19 -12.13
N ILE A 335 -13.83 7.63 -13.06
CA ILE A 335 -14.99 6.76 -12.74
C ILE A 335 -14.51 5.49 -12.03
N TYR A 336 -13.50 4.83 -12.56
CA TYR A 336 -12.91 3.64 -11.97
C TYR A 336 -12.35 3.90 -10.58
N GLY A 337 -11.60 5.00 -10.38
CA GLY A 337 -11.03 5.38 -9.09
C GLY A 337 -12.11 5.61 -8.03
N VAL A 338 -13.18 6.34 -8.37
CA VAL A 338 -14.33 6.53 -7.46
C VAL A 338 -15.02 5.21 -7.18
N GLY A 339 -15.21 4.36 -8.20
CA GLY A 339 -15.80 3.02 -8.05
C GLY A 339 -15.01 2.13 -7.10
N THR A 340 -13.68 2.09 -7.23
CA THR A 340 -12.82 1.30 -6.34
C THR A 340 -12.80 1.87 -4.92
N LEU A 341 -12.76 3.19 -4.74
CA LEU A 341 -12.87 3.82 -3.43
C LEU A 341 -14.18 3.42 -2.73
N ILE A 342 -15.31 3.43 -3.45
CA ILE A 342 -16.59 2.98 -2.92
C ILE A 342 -16.54 1.48 -2.57
N ALA A 343 -16.02 0.64 -3.45
CA ALA A 343 -15.91 -0.80 -3.21
C ALA A 343 -15.09 -1.11 -1.94
N TYR A 344 -13.92 -0.49 -1.80
CA TYR A 344 -13.10 -0.65 -0.58
C TYR A 344 -13.73 -0.02 0.67
N THR A 345 -14.60 0.96 0.50
CA THR A 345 -15.36 1.56 1.63
C THR A 345 -16.42 0.61 2.17
N ILE A 346 -17.08 -0.17 1.30
CA ILE A 346 -18.12 -1.13 1.67
C ILE A 346 -17.52 -2.33 2.44
N VAL A 347 -16.32 -2.79 2.07
CA VAL A 347 -15.64 -3.90 2.76
C VAL A 347 -15.33 -3.49 4.20
N LYS A 348 -15.73 -4.32 5.19
CA LYS A 348 -15.52 -4.03 6.61
C LYS A 348 -14.05 -4.19 7.02
N TYR A 349 -13.38 -5.21 6.52
CA TYR A 349 -11.96 -5.45 6.76
C TYR A 349 -11.10 -4.40 6.05
N LYS A 350 -10.48 -3.49 6.81
CA LYS A 350 -9.70 -2.38 6.27
C LYS A 350 -8.32 -2.32 6.90
N THR A 351 -7.29 -2.61 6.11
CA THR A 351 -5.90 -2.42 6.48
C THR A 351 -5.28 -1.29 5.67
N PRO A 352 -4.50 -0.39 6.27
CA PRO A 352 -4.13 0.88 5.64
C PRO A 352 -3.30 0.71 4.36
N TRP A 353 -2.55 -0.36 4.21
CA TRP A 353 -1.76 -0.64 2.99
C TRP A 353 -2.60 -0.89 1.74
N CYS A 354 -3.87 -1.31 1.89
CA CYS A 354 -4.76 -1.46 0.73
C CYS A 354 -4.97 -0.15 -0.03
N ILE A 355 -4.72 1.01 0.60
CA ILE A 355 -4.94 2.34 0.00
C ILE A 355 -4.19 2.50 -1.31
N ILE A 356 -2.95 2.00 -1.44
CA ILE A 356 -2.14 2.19 -2.65
C ILE A 356 -2.73 1.51 -3.88
N SER A 357 -3.54 0.45 -3.71
CA SER A 357 -4.11 -0.29 -4.82
C SER A 357 -5.22 0.47 -5.56
N PHE A 358 -5.89 1.44 -4.90
CA PHE A 358 -7.04 2.14 -5.50
C PHE A 358 -6.91 3.67 -5.58
N ILE A 359 -5.92 4.32 -4.93
CA ILE A 359 -5.78 5.79 -5.03
C ILE A 359 -4.99 6.25 -6.26
N TRP A 360 -4.28 5.37 -6.96
CA TRP A 360 -3.43 5.73 -8.11
C TRP A 360 -4.17 6.45 -9.26
N PRO A 361 -5.46 6.21 -9.57
CA PRO A 361 -6.17 6.95 -10.61
C PRO A 361 -6.30 8.44 -10.28
N PHE A 362 -6.38 8.78 -8.99
CA PHE A 362 -6.51 10.16 -8.55
C PHE A 362 -5.23 10.99 -8.74
N LEU A 363 -4.08 10.35 -8.96
CA LEU A 363 -2.85 11.03 -9.35
C LEU A 363 -2.97 11.67 -10.74
N PHE A 364 -3.62 10.97 -11.67
CA PHE A 364 -3.88 11.49 -13.02
C PHE A 364 -4.92 12.60 -13.01
N THR A 365 -5.98 12.48 -12.22
CA THR A 365 -6.99 13.53 -12.08
C THR A 365 -6.44 14.76 -11.37
N PHE A 366 -5.51 14.60 -10.43
CA PHE A 366 -4.73 15.71 -9.87
C PHE A 366 -3.88 16.40 -10.95
N GLY A 367 -3.15 15.63 -11.75
CA GLY A 367 -2.40 16.19 -12.89
C GLY A 367 -3.31 16.96 -13.86
N ALA A 368 -4.54 16.49 -14.07
CA ALA A 368 -5.52 17.16 -14.92
C ALA A 368 -5.94 18.54 -14.40
N MET A 369 -5.85 18.79 -13.09
CA MET A 369 -6.14 20.10 -12.50
C MET A 369 -5.34 21.21 -13.16
N THR A 370 -4.09 20.96 -13.55
CA THR A 370 -3.23 21.95 -14.20
C THR A 370 -3.51 22.15 -15.69
N THR A 371 -4.29 21.27 -16.31
CA THR A 371 -4.58 21.28 -17.75
C THR A 371 -6.03 21.64 -18.09
N ILE A 372 -6.92 21.63 -17.09
CA ILE A 372 -8.33 21.99 -17.28
C ILE A 372 -8.47 23.48 -17.57
N ALA A 373 -9.41 23.85 -18.44
CA ALA A 373 -9.68 25.25 -18.72
C ALA A 373 -10.23 25.96 -17.46
N PRO A 374 -9.75 27.16 -17.14
CA PRO A 374 -10.18 27.90 -15.97
C PRO A 374 -11.70 28.07 -15.90
N LEU A 375 -12.25 28.00 -14.68
CA LEU A 375 -13.66 28.29 -14.43
C LEU A 375 -13.87 29.81 -14.55
N ARG A 376 -14.79 30.22 -15.42
CA ARG A 376 -15.15 31.63 -15.59
C ARG A 376 -16.41 31.95 -14.83
N PHE A 377 -16.26 32.62 -13.71
CA PHE A 377 -17.38 33.19 -12.95
C PHE A 377 -17.54 34.68 -13.32
N ARG A 378 -18.79 35.19 -13.49
CA ARG A 378 -19.04 36.59 -13.78
C ARG A 378 -19.02 37.44 -12.50
N GLY A 379 -18.08 38.36 -12.45
CA GLY A 379 -18.01 39.56 -11.61
C GLY A 379 -18.39 39.46 -10.12
N VAL A 380 -19.63 39.78 -9.80
CA VAL A 380 -20.12 39.85 -8.40
C VAL A 380 -20.17 38.51 -7.70
N THR A 381 -20.46 37.43 -8.42
CA THR A 381 -20.58 36.06 -7.87
C THR A 381 -19.26 35.54 -7.32
N TYR A 382 -18.13 35.90 -7.93
CA TYR A 382 -16.81 35.50 -7.48
C TYR A 382 -16.42 36.11 -6.12
N ARG A 383 -16.69 37.38 -5.91
CA ARG A 383 -16.36 38.07 -4.65
C ARG A 383 -17.15 37.49 -3.46
N TRP A 384 -18.44 37.25 -3.66
CA TRP A 384 -19.31 36.64 -2.63
C TRP A 384 -18.89 35.20 -2.35
N PHE A 385 -18.57 34.44 -3.40
CA PHE A 385 -18.09 33.06 -3.24
C PHE A 385 -16.77 33.02 -2.46
N ALA A 386 -15.81 33.90 -2.79
CA ALA A 386 -14.56 34.01 -2.05
C ALA A 386 -14.78 34.39 -0.57
N LEU A 387 -15.70 35.33 -0.28
CA LEU A 387 -16.03 35.73 1.09
C LEU A 387 -16.66 34.59 1.89
N VAL A 388 -17.62 33.86 1.31
CA VAL A 388 -18.23 32.68 1.94
C VAL A 388 -17.18 31.60 2.23
N LEU A 389 -16.28 31.38 1.28
CA LEU A 389 -15.21 30.41 1.43
C LEU A 389 -14.22 30.82 2.53
N PHE A 390 -13.80 32.09 2.58
CA PHE A 390 -12.96 32.61 3.65
C PHE A 390 -13.65 32.49 5.01
N GLY A 391 -14.96 32.75 5.07
CA GLY A 391 -15.76 32.54 6.29
C GLY A 391 -15.79 31.08 6.73
N LEU A 392 -15.97 30.14 5.80
CA LEU A 392 -15.95 28.70 6.07
C LEU A 392 -14.55 28.22 6.53
N ILE A 393 -13.50 28.69 5.90
CA ILE A 393 -12.12 28.39 6.32
C ILE A 393 -11.87 28.94 7.73
N GLY A 394 -12.22 30.21 7.97
CA GLY A 394 -12.07 30.83 9.29
C GLY A 394 -12.85 30.10 10.37
N TYR A 395 -14.10 29.71 10.08
CA TYR A 395 -14.92 28.91 11.01
C TYR A 395 -14.30 27.53 11.28
N THR A 396 -13.79 26.87 10.24
CA THR A 396 -13.16 25.56 10.39
C THR A 396 -11.89 25.64 11.23
N VAL A 397 -11.04 26.64 10.97
CA VAL A 397 -9.83 26.90 11.79
C VAL A 397 -10.21 27.20 13.23
N PHE A 398 -11.19 28.07 13.45
CA PHE A 398 -11.69 28.39 14.80
C PHE A 398 -12.21 27.15 15.53
N TYR A 399 -12.99 26.31 14.84
CA TYR A 399 -13.54 25.08 15.43
C TYR A 399 -12.44 24.09 15.80
N VAL A 400 -11.44 23.90 14.92
CA VAL A 400 -10.31 23.00 15.11
C VAL A 400 -9.40 23.47 16.25
N VAL A 401 -9.17 24.78 16.38
CA VAL A 401 -8.32 25.33 17.46
C VAL A 401 -8.99 25.23 18.83
N ASN A 402 -10.32 25.37 18.88
CA ASN A 402 -11.07 25.35 20.16
C ASN A 402 -11.48 23.95 20.63
N ASN A 403 -11.45 22.95 19.77
CA ASN A 403 -11.78 21.57 20.13
C ASN A 403 -10.53 20.70 20.00
N ASN A 404 -10.18 19.98 21.08
CA ASN A 404 -9.00 19.13 21.10
C ASN A 404 -8.93 18.22 19.88
N TRP A 405 -7.87 18.38 19.10
CA TRP A 405 -7.61 17.76 17.81
C TRP A 405 -7.71 16.21 17.79
N SER A 406 -7.41 15.56 18.91
CA SER A 406 -7.37 14.10 19.02
C SER A 406 -8.73 13.39 19.13
N ALA A 407 -9.79 14.10 19.53
CA ALA A 407 -11.08 13.46 19.82
C ALA A 407 -12.13 13.58 18.70
N THR A 408 -11.84 14.26 17.58
CA THR A 408 -12.89 14.85 16.74
C THR A 408 -12.79 14.59 15.23
N TRP A 409 -11.90 13.69 14.77
CA TRP A 409 -11.89 13.32 13.34
C TRP A 409 -13.25 12.83 12.85
N ASP A 410 -14.02 12.15 13.72
CA ASP A 410 -15.35 11.65 13.42
C ASP A 410 -16.36 12.76 13.10
N HIS A 411 -16.12 13.98 13.59
CA HIS A 411 -17.02 15.12 13.41
C HIS A 411 -16.46 16.19 12.46
N VAL A 412 -15.17 16.23 12.19
CA VAL A 412 -14.50 17.32 11.45
C VAL A 412 -14.39 17.04 9.94
N TRP A 413 -14.36 15.77 9.50
CA TRP A 413 -14.18 15.42 8.09
C TRP A 413 -15.18 16.08 7.11
N PRO A 414 -16.49 16.29 7.45
CA PRO A 414 -17.40 16.95 6.51
C PRO A 414 -17.01 18.39 6.24
N TYR A 415 -16.51 19.10 7.26
CA TYR A 415 -16.03 20.47 7.13
C TYR A 415 -14.78 20.55 6.25
N TRP A 416 -13.84 19.60 6.41
CA TRP A 416 -12.67 19.51 5.54
C TRP A 416 -13.04 19.24 4.08
N LEU A 417 -14.06 18.42 3.84
CA LEU A 417 -14.54 18.18 2.48
C LEU A 417 -15.12 19.45 1.86
N ILE A 418 -15.94 20.19 2.59
CA ILE A 418 -16.53 21.47 2.13
C ILE A 418 -15.42 22.49 1.86
N VAL A 419 -14.47 22.63 2.78
CA VAL A 419 -13.32 23.53 2.61
C VAL A 419 -12.48 23.11 1.40
N GLY A 420 -12.21 21.81 1.25
CA GLY A 420 -11.46 21.29 0.10
C GLY A 420 -12.15 21.56 -1.24
N ILE A 421 -13.46 21.33 -1.32
CA ILE A 421 -14.25 21.68 -2.53
C ILE A 421 -14.19 23.18 -2.80
N GLY A 422 -14.38 23.99 -1.78
CA GLY A 422 -14.34 25.44 -1.90
C GLY A 422 -12.97 25.95 -2.35
N LEU A 423 -11.89 25.47 -1.76
CA LEU A 423 -10.52 25.78 -2.17
C LEU A 423 -10.25 25.36 -3.61
N LEU A 424 -10.67 24.16 -4.01
CA LEU A 424 -10.54 23.69 -5.37
C LEU A 424 -11.28 24.60 -6.36
N LEU A 425 -12.49 25.05 -6.05
CA LEU A 425 -13.23 25.98 -6.91
C LEU A 425 -12.50 27.30 -7.08
N VAL A 426 -11.90 27.86 -6.02
CA VAL A 426 -11.10 29.09 -6.10
C VAL A 426 -9.83 28.87 -6.93
N VAL A 427 -9.15 27.78 -6.70
CA VAL A 427 -7.91 27.45 -7.41
C VAL A 427 -8.16 27.30 -8.91
N LEU A 428 -9.27 26.70 -9.32
CA LEU A 428 -9.61 26.49 -10.73
C LEU A 428 -10.04 27.75 -11.49
N ILE A 429 -10.09 28.93 -10.85
CA ILE A 429 -10.41 30.20 -11.50
C ILE A 429 -9.20 30.75 -12.28
N ASP A 430 -8.02 30.58 -11.74
CA ASP A 430 -6.79 31.09 -12.32
C ASP A 430 -5.77 29.97 -12.52
N ARG A 431 -5.24 29.84 -13.72
CA ARG A 431 -4.29 28.78 -14.06
C ARG A 431 -2.97 28.88 -13.29
N LYS A 432 -2.47 30.11 -13.06
CA LYS A 432 -1.21 30.30 -12.31
C LYS A 432 -1.40 29.91 -10.85
N LEU A 433 -2.54 30.27 -10.28
CA LEU A 433 -2.91 29.85 -8.92
C LEU A 433 -3.00 28.32 -8.83
N THR A 434 -3.61 27.67 -9.82
CA THR A 434 -3.69 26.21 -9.90
C THR A 434 -2.30 25.56 -9.92
N GLU A 435 -1.38 26.07 -10.73
CA GLU A 435 -0.02 25.55 -10.85
C GLU A 435 0.79 25.75 -9.54
N ILE A 436 0.64 26.91 -8.88
CA ILE A 436 1.27 27.18 -7.59
C ILE A 436 0.75 26.23 -6.50
N VAL A 437 -0.58 26.09 -6.40
CA VAL A 437 -1.19 25.21 -5.40
C VAL A 437 -0.80 23.76 -5.65
N ALA A 438 -0.78 23.31 -6.90
CA ALA A 438 -0.31 21.96 -7.23
C ALA A 438 1.14 21.73 -6.78
N ALA A 439 2.03 22.70 -7.02
CA ALA A 439 3.41 22.63 -6.57
C ALA A 439 3.52 22.58 -5.04
N LEU A 440 2.75 23.41 -4.34
CA LEU A 440 2.73 23.41 -2.86
C LEU A 440 2.21 22.09 -2.29
N LEU A 441 1.18 21.49 -2.88
CA LEU A 441 0.66 20.18 -2.47
C LEU A 441 1.70 19.06 -2.69
N ILE A 442 2.46 19.12 -3.79
CA ILE A 442 3.55 18.16 -4.05
C ILE A 442 4.68 18.33 -3.03
N LEU A 443 5.08 19.58 -2.74
CA LEU A 443 6.11 19.88 -1.73
C LEU A 443 5.67 19.42 -0.33
N TRP A 444 4.41 19.65 0.03
CA TRP A 444 3.83 19.16 1.29
C TRP A 444 3.87 17.62 1.35
N SER A 445 3.45 16.95 0.27
CA SER A 445 3.48 15.49 0.17
C SER A 445 4.91 14.95 0.33
N PHE A 446 5.90 15.60 -0.30
CA PHE A 446 7.32 15.26 -0.16
C PHE A 446 7.80 15.41 1.29
N GLY A 447 7.51 16.56 1.93
CA GLY A 447 7.86 16.80 3.33
C GLY A 447 7.25 15.76 4.27
N HIS A 448 5.95 15.46 4.07
CA HIS A 448 5.24 14.45 4.87
C HIS A 448 5.75 13.02 4.59
N CYS A 449 6.13 12.72 3.34
CA CYS A 449 6.77 11.46 2.99
C CYS A 449 8.10 11.27 3.75
N ILE A 450 8.96 12.29 3.80
CA ILE A 450 10.21 12.24 4.56
C ILE A 450 9.92 12.05 6.05
N TRP A 451 9.00 12.84 6.61
CA TRP A 451 8.62 12.76 8.02
C TRP A 451 8.14 11.36 8.42
N LEU A 452 7.18 10.81 7.67
CA LEU A 452 6.62 9.49 7.95
C LEU A 452 7.65 8.37 7.77
N ASN A 453 8.37 8.37 6.63
CA ASN A 453 9.19 7.22 6.25
C ASN A 453 10.50 7.08 7.00
N TYR A 454 11.04 8.19 7.55
CA TYR A 454 12.38 8.19 8.13
C TYR A 454 12.41 8.61 9.60
N PHE A 455 11.42 9.39 10.07
CA PHE A 455 11.38 9.86 11.46
C PHE A 455 10.27 9.22 12.29
N ARG A 456 9.12 8.88 11.67
CA ARG A 456 7.94 8.35 12.38
C ARG A 456 7.57 6.93 11.96
N CYS A 457 8.42 6.24 11.24
CA CYS A 457 8.11 4.97 10.58
C CYS A 457 7.83 3.78 11.54
N THR A 458 8.05 3.93 12.83
CA THR A 458 7.73 2.95 13.89
C THR A 458 6.82 3.51 14.98
N THR A 459 6.28 4.73 14.80
CA THR A 459 5.45 5.40 15.80
C THR A 459 3.98 4.99 15.62
N ASP A 460 3.39 4.41 16.63
CA ASP A 460 2.02 3.85 16.62
C ASP A 460 0.89 4.89 16.53
N THR A 461 1.21 6.18 16.80
CA THR A 461 0.25 7.28 16.59
C THR A 461 0.06 7.65 15.13
N GLU A 462 0.90 7.12 14.21
CA GLU A 462 0.78 7.33 12.77
C GLU A 462 -0.17 6.28 12.16
N PRO A 463 -1.32 6.66 11.58
CA PRO A 463 -2.29 5.71 11.04
C PRO A 463 -1.76 4.74 9.97
N TYR A 464 -0.71 5.12 9.22
CA TYR A 464 -0.05 4.21 8.28
C TYR A 464 0.88 3.21 8.96
N VAL A 465 1.35 3.51 10.17
CA VAL A 465 2.18 2.61 10.98
C VAL A 465 1.28 1.64 11.73
N TYR A 466 0.73 0.67 11.02
CA TYR A 466 -0.25 -0.27 11.54
C TYR A 466 0.36 -1.65 11.76
N VAL A 467 0.21 -2.21 12.95
CA VAL A 467 0.77 -3.52 13.35
C VAL A 467 2.31 -3.60 13.17
N GLN A 468 2.98 -2.47 13.18
CA GLN A 468 4.44 -2.38 13.02
C GLN A 468 5.14 -2.88 14.28
N THR A 469 6.16 -3.69 14.09
CA THR A 469 7.08 -4.11 15.15
C THR A 469 7.90 -2.93 15.68
N TYR A 470 8.02 -2.81 17.00
CA TYR A 470 8.87 -1.81 17.63
C TYR A 470 10.36 -2.16 17.55
N ASN A 471 11.22 -1.16 17.58
CA ASN A 471 12.67 -1.35 17.66
C ASN A 471 13.10 -2.15 18.91
N ASP A 472 12.24 -2.21 19.90
CA ASP A 472 12.47 -2.94 21.16
C ASP A 472 12.69 -4.45 20.92
N ILE A 473 12.22 -5.00 19.80
CA ILE A 473 12.51 -6.39 19.39
C ILE A 473 14.00 -6.67 19.28
N PHE A 474 14.81 -5.67 18.88
CA PHE A 474 16.27 -5.83 18.77
C PHE A 474 16.95 -6.09 20.11
N ARG A 475 16.35 -5.65 21.24
CA ARG A 475 16.85 -5.98 22.57
C ARG A 475 16.79 -7.49 22.85
N PHE A 476 15.89 -8.19 22.18
CA PHE A 476 15.81 -9.66 22.26
C PHE A 476 16.62 -10.33 21.15
N THR A 477 16.47 -9.89 19.90
CA THR A 477 17.07 -10.60 18.77
C THR A 477 18.57 -10.36 18.59
N ASP A 478 19.07 -9.14 18.87
CA ASP A 478 20.48 -8.80 18.63
C ASP A 478 21.47 -9.65 19.44
N PRO A 479 21.29 -9.90 20.76
CA PRO A 479 22.22 -10.76 21.49
C PRO A 479 22.28 -12.17 20.90
N ILE A 480 21.13 -12.72 20.48
CA ILE A 480 21.01 -14.07 19.92
C ILE A 480 21.70 -14.15 18.56
N LEU A 481 21.39 -13.21 17.65
CA LEU A 481 21.94 -13.20 16.30
C LEU A 481 23.44 -12.89 16.29
N ARG A 482 23.90 -11.94 17.13
CA ARG A 482 25.33 -11.64 17.25
C ARG A 482 26.13 -12.83 17.79
N LEU A 483 25.58 -13.58 18.73
CA LEU A 483 26.21 -14.79 19.23
C LEU A 483 26.32 -15.85 18.12
N ALA A 484 25.24 -16.07 17.35
CA ALA A 484 25.23 -17.02 16.25
C ALA A 484 26.16 -16.62 15.09
N HIS A 485 26.28 -15.33 14.78
CA HIS A 485 27.24 -14.85 13.78
C HIS A 485 28.70 -14.99 14.24
N ALA A 486 28.96 -14.88 15.55
CA ALA A 486 30.30 -15.06 16.09
C ALA A 486 30.69 -16.54 16.22
N ASP A 487 29.74 -17.39 16.57
CA ASP A 487 29.92 -18.84 16.70
C ASP A 487 28.71 -19.57 16.06
N PRO A 488 28.86 -20.16 14.86
CA PRO A 488 27.77 -20.88 14.20
C PRO A 488 27.14 -22.03 14.99
N ARG A 489 27.85 -22.55 16.01
CA ARG A 489 27.27 -23.57 16.92
C ARG A 489 26.08 -23.00 17.73
N ALA A 490 26.03 -21.68 17.90
CA ALA A 490 24.92 -21.04 18.58
C ALA A 490 23.58 -21.14 17.83
N TYR A 491 23.56 -21.50 16.53
CA TYR A 491 22.31 -21.85 15.85
C TYR A 491 21.64 -23.13 16.40
N GLN A 492 22.34 -23.89 17.24
CA GLN A 492 21.79 -25.06 17.94
C GLN A 492 21.24 -24.73 19.32
N LEU A 493 21.28 -23.48 19.78
CA LEU A 493 20.68 -23.05 21.03
C LEU A 493 19.19 -23.32 21.06
N VAL A 494 18.70 -23.70 22.23
CA VAL A 494 17.29 -23.94 22.47
C VAL A 494 16.60 -22.63 22.85
N GLY A 495 15.52 -22.31 22.16
CA GLY A 495 14.75 -21.11 22.44
C GLY A 495 13.26 -21.40 22.63
N HIS A 496 12.64 -20.77 23.62
CA HIS A 496 11.21 -20.90 23.88
C HIS A 496 10.52 -19.52 23.75
N ILE A 497 9.61 -19.38 22.78
CA ILE A 497 8.81 -18.19 22.57
C ILE A 497 7.39 -18.47 23.06
N ILE A 498 7.07 -18.02 24.26
CA ILE A 498 5.80 -18.31 24.97
C ILE A 498 4.94 -17.03 24.92
N ARG A 499 4.21 -16.87 23.81
CA ARG A 499 3.33 -15.72 23.60
C ARG A 499 2.32 -15.94 22.50
N ALA A 500 1.17 -15.28 22.61
CA ALA A 500 0.22 -15.15 21.50
C ALA A 500 0.82 -14.31 20.37
N SER A 501 0.78 -14.80 19.15
CA SER A 501 1.28 -14.09 17.98
C SER A 501 2.80 -13.79 17.99
N PRO A 502 3.64 -14.76 17.63
CA PRO A 502 5.10 -14.69 17.73
C PRO A 502 5.78 -13.90 16.59
N TYR A 503 5.08 -13.59 15.49
CA TYR A 503 5.69 -12.90 14.35
C TYR A 503 6.20 -11.49 14.72
N PRO A 504 7.36 -11.08 14.18
CA PRO A 504 8.14 -11.65 13.06
C PRO A 504 9.20 -12.69 13.47
N LEU A 505 9.25 -13.13 14.72
CA LEU A 505 10.31 -14.00 15.24
C LEU A 505 10.48 -15.34 14.50
N PRO A 506 9.41 -16.04 14.02
CA PRO A 506 9.56 -17.28 13.25
C PRO A 506 10.43 -17.13 12.02
N TRP A 507 10.42 -15.95 11.36
CA TRP A 507 11.35 -15.66 10.30
C TRP A 507 12.69 -15.15 10.84
N THR A 508 12.70 -14.20 11.80
CA THR A 508 13.94 -13.59 12.31
C THR A 508 14.89 -14.64 12.91
N LEU A 509 14.33 -15.65 13.61
CA LEU A 509 15.07 -16.75 14.21
C LEU A 509 14.95 -18.07 13.44
N GLY A 510 14.51 -18.04 12.18
CA GLY A 510 14.20 -19.23 11.39
C GLY A 510 15.39 -20.12 11.04
N GLU A 511 16.63 -19.63 11.22
CA GLU A 511 17.86 -20.43 11.05
C GLU A 511 18.19 -21.26 12.29
N PHE A 512 17.55 -20.99 13.44
CA PHE A 512 17.71 -21.77 14.65
C PHE A 512 16.82 -23.02 14.62
N GLY A 513 17.43 -24.19 14.59
CA GLY A 513 16.71 -25.47 14.47
C GLY A 513 15.92 -25.89 15.70
N ARG A 514 16.14 -25.24 16.86
CA ARG A 514 15.58 -25.64 18.17
C ARG A 514 14.78 -24.53 18.86
N VAL A 515 14.11 -23.67 18.09
CA VAL A 515 13.22 -22.63 18.65
C VAL A 515 11.77 -23.10 18.56
N GLY A 516 11.14 -23.25 19.73
CA GLY A 516 9.73 -23.57 19.85
C GLY A 516 8.85 -22.34 20.05
N TYR A 517 7.66 -22.35 19.44
CA TYR A 517 6.66 -21.28 19.52
C TYR A 517 5.39 -21.80 20.17
N TYR A 518 5.00 -21.20 21.30
CA TYR A 518 3.93 -21.68 22.17
C TYR A 518 2.92 -20.54 22.38
N GLU A 519 1.82 -20.58 21.61
CA GLU A 519 0.85 -19.48 21.57
C GLU A 519 -0.21 -19.55 22.68
N LYS A 520 -0.41 -20.73 23.26
CA LYS A 520 -1.42 -21.00 24.29
C LYS A 520 -0.79 -21.59 25.55
N ASP A 521 -1.59 -22.24 26.37
CA ASP A 521 -1.16 -22.82 27.64
C ASP A 521 -0.28 -24.07 27.51
N ASN A 522 0.00 -24.48 26.28
CA ASN A 522 0.89 -25.60 26.00
C ASN A 522 2.35 -25.14 26.15
N MET A 523 2.93 -25.39 27.32
CA MET A 523 4.32 -25.03 27.62
C MET A 523 5.25 -26.21 27.38
N PRO A 524 6.51 -25.98 26.94
CA PRO A 524 7.48 -27.05 26.74
C PRO A 524 7.94 -27.65 28.08
N GLU A 525 8.35 -28.93 28.08
CA GLU A 525 9.07 -29.56 29.18
C GLU A 525 10.37 -30.17 28.65
N PRO A 526 11.54 -29.81 29.20
CA PRO A 526 11.77 -28.82 30.29
C PRO A 526 11.54 -27.39 29.80
N LEU A 527 11.20 -26.48 30.73
CA LEU A 527 11.03 -25.03 30.46
C LEU A 527 12.38 -24.30 30.32
N ASP A 528 13.43 -24.76 31.03
CA ASP A 528 14.75 -24.17 30.91
C ASP A 528 15.26 -24.26 29.47
N ALA A 529 15.69 -23.12 28.93
CA ALA A 529 16.19 -22.97 27.58
C ALA A 529 17.34 -21.95 27.56
N ASP A 530 18.11 -21.89 26.47
CA ASP A 530 19.22 -20.96 26.35
C ASP A 530 18.73 -19.51 26.24
N PHE A 531 17.54 -19.32 25.66
CA PHE A 531 16.84 -18.03 25.68
C PHE A 531 15.32 -18.25 25.66
N LEU A 532 14.58 -17.37 26.36
CA LEU A 532 13.12 -17.38 26.35
C LEU A 532 12.57 -15.97 26.10
N LEU A 533 11.38 -15.91 25.49
CA LEU A 533 10.55 -14.71 25.44
C LEU A 533 9.15 -15.03 25.94
N VAL A 534 8.78 -14.47 27.07
CA VAL A 534 7.56 -14.85 27.80
C VAL A 534 6.62 -13.65 27.88
N GLN A 535 5.37 -13.82 27.46
CA GLN A 535 4.32 -12.80 27.57
C GLN A 535 3.98 -12.54 29.05
N GLN A 536 3.61 -11.31 29.39
CA GLN A 536 3.49 -10.84 30.77
C GLN A 536 2.56 -11.70 31.63
N ASP A 537 1.45 -12.15 31.11
CA ASP A 537 0.46 -13.02 31.80
C ASP A 537 1.01 -14.41 32.14
N LYS A 538 2.08 -14.86 31.49
CA LYS A 538 2.71 -16.18 31.68
C LYS A 538 3.98 -16.12 32.56
N ILE A 539 4.51 -14.94 32.85
CA ILE A 539 5.79 -14.77 33.55
C ILE A 539 5.81 -15.54 34.88
N GLN A 540 4.82 -15.35 35.74
CA GLN A 540 4.78 -15.98 37.06
C GLN A 540 4.77 -17.52 36.96
N THR A 541 4.01 -18.06 36.03
CA THR A 541 3.93 -19.51 35.79
C THR A 541 5.25 -20.06 35.25
N VAL A 542 5.92 -19.33 34.37
CA VAL A 542 7.22 -19.74 33.80
C VAL A 542 8.31 -19.66 34.88
N GLU A 543 8.42 -18.54 35.58
CA GLU A 543 9.44 -18.35 36.60
C GLU A 543 9.38 -19.36 37.75
N SER A 544 8.17 -19.85 38.11
CA SER A 544 8.02 -20.90 39.12
C SER A 544 8.59 -22.25 38.72
N LYS A 545 8.89 -22.48 37.45
CA LYS A 545 9.39 -23.73 36.88
C LYS A 545 10.80 -23.62 36.26
N LEU A 546 11.41 -22.44 36.27
CA LEU A 546 12.78 -22.27 35.80
C LEU A 546 13.77 -22.56 36.91
N HIS A 547 14.84 -23.29 36.58
CA HIS A 547 15.91 -23.70 37.51
C HIS A 547 17.26 -23.04 37.17
N ASP A 548 17.48 -22.65 35.92
CA ASP A 548 18.72 -21.98 35.50
C ASP A 548 18.73 -20.50 35.86
N SER A 549 19.89 -19.87 35.72
CA SER A 549 20.08 -18.41 35.95
C SER A 549 20.04 -17.63 34.67
N TYR A 550 19.31 -16.52 34.68
CA TYR A 550 19.05 -15.70 33.48
C TYR A 550 19.29 -14.21 33.71
N TYR A 551 19.80 -13.56 32.66
CA TYR A 551 19.68 -12.11 32.49
C TYR A 551 18.32 -11.80 31.91
N THR A 552 17.64 -10.79 32.41
CA THR A 552 16.29 -10.46 31.97
C THR A 552 16.21 -9.06 31.33
N VAL A 553 15.36 -8.93 30.31
CA VAL A 553 15.12 -7.67 29.61
C VAL A 553 13.63 -7.55 29.29
N PRO A 554 12.96 -6.43 29.66
CA PRO A 554 11.61 -6.18 29.19
C PRO A 554 11.61 -5.86 27.70
N VAL A 555 10.64 -6.41 26.95
CA VAL A 555 10.53 -6.27 25.50
C VAL A 555 9.06 -6.10 25.12
N THR A 556 8.74 -5.04 24.37
CA THR A 556 7.43 -4.85 23.75
C THR A 556 7.57 -4.98 22.24
N ILE A 557 6.97 -6.01 21.65
CA ILE A 557 7.14 -6.27 20.22
C ILE A 557 6.26 -5.35 19.38
N ARG A 558 5.02 -5.10 19.77
CA ARG A 558 4.04 -4.32 18.98
C ARG A 558 3.08 -3.54 19.86
N PRO A 559 2.46 -2.45 19.33
CA PRO A 559 1.36 -1.78 19.99
C PRO A 559 0.20 -2.77 20.24
N TYR A 560 -0.58 -2.48 21.26
CA TYR A 560 -1.78 -3.24 21.64
C TYR A 560 -1.53 -4.71 22.01
N GLN A 561 -0.29 -5.09 22.27
CA GLN A 561 0.08 -6.39 22.78
C GLN A 561 0.71 -6.28 24.16
N ASP A 562 0.46 -7.31 24.98
CA ASP A 562 1.07 -7.38 26.30
C ASP A 562 2.59 -7.36 26.17
N PRO A 563 3.28 -6.62 27.05
CA PRO A 563 4.72 -6.68 27.18
C PRO A 563 5.19 -8.12 27.39
N SER A 564 6.45 -8.36 27.08
CA SER A 564 7.10 -9.63 27.30
C SER A 564 8.38 -9.43 28.11
N LYS A 565 8.84 -10.48 28.75
CA LYS A 565 10.14 -10.54 29.41
C LYS A 565 11.02 -11.53 28.66
N ALA A 566 12.17 -11.07 28.22
CA ALA A 566 13.19 -11.90 27.62
C ALA A 566 14.12 -12.45 28.70
N TYR A 567 14.52 -13.70 28.56
CA TYR A 567 15.46 -14.40 29.44
C TYR A 567 16.63 -14.89 28.59
N PHE A 568 17.86 -14.60 29.03
CA PHE A 568 19.09 -15.03 28.39
C PHE A 568 19.92 -15.83 29.38
N SER A 569 20.19 -17.09 29.07
CA SER A 569 20.94 -17.97 29.96
C SER A 569 22.33 -17.40 30.31
N ALA A 570 22.64 -17.34 31.60
CA ALA A 570 23.93 -16.85 32.08
C ALA A 570 25.12 -17.68 31.54
N LYS A 571 24.87 -18.89 31.07
CA LYS A 571 25.90 -19.78 30.48
C LYS A 571 26.44 -19.23 29.15
N PHE A 572 25.56 -18.64 28.30
CA PHE A 572 25.92 -18.25 26.94
C PHE A 572 25.98 -16.74 26.72
N PHE A 573 25.21 -15.95 27.49
CA PHE A 573 25.00 -14.54 27.20
C PHE A 573 25.73 -13.58 28.18
N ARG A 574 26.61 -14.07 29.04
CA ARG A 574 27.34 -13.24 30.01
C ARG A 574 28.09 -12.07 29.38
N SER A 575 28.66 -12.26 28.18
CA SER A 575 29.40 -11.20 27.47
C SER A 575 28.54 -10.04 27.00
N PHE A 576 27.25 -10.22 26.86
CA PHE A 576 26.28 -9.17 26.48
C PHE A 576 25.79 -8.35 27.66
N PHE A 577 26.09 -8.77 28.89
CA PHE A 577 25.71 -8.11 30.14
C PHE A 577 26.92 -7.84 31.03
N PRO A 578 27.91 -7.03 30.56
CA PRO A 578 29.15 -6.84 31.28
C PRO A 578 28.90 -6.18 32.64
N GLY A 579 29.51 -6.75 33.69
CA GLY A 579 29.41 -6.23 35.04
C GLY A 579 28.08 -6.46 35.77
N LYS A 580 27.12 -7.14 35.10
CA LYS A 580 25.84 -7.51 35.72
C LYS A 580 25.85 -8.94 36.23
N TRP A 581 25.15 -9.17 37.33
CA TRP A 581 24.75 -10.50 37.77
C TRP A 581 23.41 -10.88 37.12
N PRO A 582 23.12 -12.20 36.98
CA PRO A 582 21.80 -12.63 36.52
C PRO A 582 20.69 -12.07 37.41
N ASP A 583 19.68 -11.48 36.80
CA ASP A 583 18.54 -10.87 37.51
C ASP A 583 17.55 -11.92 38.02
N PHE A 584 17.59 -13.11 37.42
CA PHE A 584 16.77 -14.25 37.81
C PHE A 584 17.70 -15.43 38.16
N THR A 585 17.51 -15.99 39.33
CA THR A 585 18.14 -17.24 39.78
C THR A 585 17.03 -18.24 40.05
N GLY A 586 17.00 -19.32 39.27
CA GLY A 586 15.95 -20.34 39.36
C GLY A 586 15.77 -20.97 40.73
N ALA A 587 14.64 -21.59 40.93
CA ALA A 587 14.38 -22.36 42.13
C ALA A 587 15.43 -23.49 42.30
N PRO A 588 15.95 -23.77 43.50
CA PRO A 588 16.87 -24.86 43.71
C PRO A 588 16.16 -26.19 43.36
N LEU A 589 16.84 -27.04 42.59
CA LEU A 589 16.37 -28.39 42.33
C LEU A 589 16.09 -29.08 43.67
N GLN A 590 14.85 -29.51 43.88
CA GLN A 590 14.55 -30.35 45.04
C GLN A 590 15.43 -31.62 44.95
N PRO A 591 16.17 -31.99 46.01
CA PRO A 591 16.94 -33.23 45.97
C PRO A 591 16.00 -34.39 45.70
N SER A 592 16.37 -35.23 44.77
CA SER A 592 15.63 -36.47 44.48
C SER A 592 15.35 -37.19 45.82
N PRO A 593 14.11 -37.68 46.05
CA PRO A 593 13.83 -38.43 47.26
C PRO A 593 14.82 -39.59 47.33
N SER A 594 15.56 -39.65 48.41
CA SER A 594 16.48 -40.76 48.66
C SER A 594 15.71 -42.09 48.53
N PRO A 595 16.29 -43.08 47.85
CA PRO A 595 15.63 -44.39 47.77
C PRO A 595 15.38 -44.90 49.18
N THR A 596 14.13 -45.10 49.52
CA THR A 596 13.70 -45.72 50.76
C THR A 596 14.43 -47.07 50.90
N PRO A 597 15.15 -47.33 51.98
CA PRO A 597 15.74 -48.63 52.21
C PRO A 597 14.59 -49.65 52.28
N ASN A 598 14.62 -50.63 51.40
CA ASN A 598 13.73 -51.77 51.47
C ASN A 598 13.84 -52.42 52.83
N GLN A 599 12.74 -52.42 53.61
CA GLN A 599 12.51 -53.33 54.69
C GLN A 599 11.96 -54.65 54.16
#